data_2d4446c6105be5a8972b89702186c9c2
#
_entry.id   2d4446c6105be5a8972b89702186c9c2
#
_cell.length_a   1.000
_cell.length_b   1.000
_cell.length_c   1.000
_cell.angle_alpha   90.00
_cell.angle_beta   90.00
_cell.angle_gamma   90.00
#
_symmetry.space_group_name_H-M   'P 1'
#
loop_
_entity.id
_entity.type
_entity.pdbx_description
1 polymer ?
#
loop_
_entity_poly.entity_id
_entity_poly.type
_entity_poly.pdbx_seq_one_letter_code
_entity_poly.pdbx_strand_id
1 'polypeptide(L)'
;MTTSKVIKIVAAVGVVALLSYGGLAWWQLNQFDRRVGEHRYISSPLYDGEIQVEKAFLKRNVQLTAGIDTDGQQPGQHSVAAPAIVFDGVLIPGLHPTLKLTPIRIEDPQAEIFLKSNPRIELIFSIDMMPASFEMQWDKATVGEEVLGNGMVRADIKVDSGKNTVE
;
A
#
# COMPACT_ATOMS: atom_id res chain seq x y z
N MET A 1 23.57 8.62 -41.90
CA MET A 1 22.67 9.40 -41.06
C MET A 1 23.53 10.32 -40.21
N THR A 2 23.36 11.65 -40.25
CA THR A 2 24.21 12.58 -39.48
C THR A 2 23.89 12.47 -37.99
N THR A 3 24.91 12.42 -37.13
CA THR A 3 24.83 12.30 -35.68
C THR A 3 23.79 13.27 -35.05
N SER A 4 23.63 14.48 -35.61
CA SER A 4 22.64 15.47 -35.20
C SER A 4 21.19 15.01 -35.36
N LYS A 5 20.86 14.23 -36.41
CA LYS A 5 19.50 13.70 -36.62
C LYS A 5 19.16 12.60 -35.61
N VAL A 6 20.14 11.75 -35.26
CA VAL A 6 19.97 10.68 -34.29
C VAL A 6 19.72 11.26 -32.89
N ILE A 7 20.50 12.28 -32.47
CA ILE A 7 20.32 12.97 -31.19
C ILE A 7 18.91 13.59 -31.08
N LYS A 8 18.43 14.24 -32.15
CA LYS A 8 17.08 14.83 -32.14
C LYS A 8 15.97 13.78 -32.00
N ILE A 9 16.11 12.63 -32.67
CA ILE A 9 15.15 11.54 -32.58
C ILE A 9 15.14 10.95 -31.16
N VAL A 10 16.31 10.67 -30.58
CA VAL A 10 16.43 10.14 -29.22
C VAL A 10 15.86 11.12 -28.21
N ALA A 11 16.13 12.42 -28.35
CA ALA A 11 15.56 13.44 -27.49
C ALA A 11 14.02 13.52 -27.61
N ALA A 12 13.49 13.47 -28.81
CA ALA A 12 12.03 13.47 -29.03
C ALA A 12 11.36 12.24 -28.43
N VAL A 13 11.93 11.04 -28.64
CA VAL A 13 11.44 9.79 -28.03
C VAL A 13 11.50 9.86 -26.50
N GLY A 14 12.58 10.39 -25.94
CA GLY A 14 12.73 10.59 -24.49
C GLY A 14 11.65 11.53 -23.92
N VAL A 15 11.36 12.63 -24.58
CA VAL A 15 10.30 13.58 -24.16
C VAL A 15 8.92 12.90 -24.23
N VAL A 16 8.61 12.17 -25.29
CA VAL A 16 7.33 11.44 -25.44
C VAL A 16 7.20 10.39 -24.33
N ALA A 17 8.26 9.63 -24.05
CA ALA A 17 8.27 8.63 -22.98
C ALA A 17 8.03 9.26 -21.58
N LEU A 18 8.68 10.39 -21.28
CA LEU A 18 8.50 11.11 -20.03
C LEU A 18 7.07 11.66 -19.89
N LEU A 19 6.51 12.24 -20.95
CA LEU A 19 5.14 12.75 -20.92
C LEU A 19 4.12 11.62 -20.78
N SER A 20 4.34 10.50 -21.46
CA SER A 20 3.46 9.31 -21.35
C SER A 20 3.52 8.71 -19.95
N TYR A 21 4.71 8.56 -19.38
CA TYR A 21 4.87 8.07 -18.01
C TYR A 21 4.25 9.02 -17.00
N GLY A 22 4.49 10.34 -17.13
CA GLY A 22 3.91 11.35 -16.25
C GLY A 22 2.38 11.37 -16.30
N GLY A 23 1.80 11.23 -17.51
CA GLY A 23 0.36 11.14 -17.71
C GLY A 23 -0.24 9.89 -17.07
N LEU A 24 0.39 8.72 -17.25
CA LEU A 24 -0.02 7.47 -16.64
C LEU A 24 0.07 7.57 -15.11
N ALA A 25 1.20 8.04 -14.59
CA ALA A 25 1.41 8.19 -13.15
C ALA A 25 0.36 9.13 -12.53
N TRP A 26 0.11 10.27 -13.14
CA TRP A 26 -0.92 11.20 -12.69
C TRP A 26 -2.31 10.56 -12.68
N TRP A 27 -2.67 9.84 -13.74
CA TRP A 27 -3.96 9.15 -13.82
C TRP A 27 -4.11 8.08 -12.73
N GLN A 28 -3.08 7.24 -12.52
CA GLN A 28 -3.08 6.20 -11.49
C GLN A 28 -3.22 6.79 -10.07
N LEU A 29 -2.45 7.84 -9.77
CA LEU A 29 -2.54 8.52 -8.49
C LEU A 29 -3.92 9.15 -8.26
N ASN A 30 -4.53 9.70 -9.32
CA ASN A 30 -5.87 10.25 -9.23
C ASN A 30 -6.95 9.18 -9.04
N GLN A 31 -6.80 8.00 -9.67
CA GLN A 31 -7.68 6.86 -9.42
C GLN A 31 -7.55 6.35 -7.97
N PHE A 32 -6.33 6.28 -7.46
CA PHE A 32 -6.10 5.92 -6.06
C PHE A 32 -6.76 6.92 -5.10
N ASP A 33 -6.53 8.21 -5.30
CA ASP A 33 -7.13 9.28 -4.49
C ASP A 33 -8.66 9.22 -4.47
N ARG A 34 -9.28 8.91 -5.60
CA ARG A 34 -10.74 8.76 -5.68
C ARG A 34 -11.23 7.56 -4.87
N ARG A 35 -10.57 6.41 -4.99
CA ARG A 35 -10.96 5.19 -4.30
C ARG A 35 -10.76 5.31 -2.79
N VAL A 36 -9.63 5.85 -2.35
CA VAL A 36 -9.37 6.06 -0.93
C VAL A 36 -10.31 7.13 -0.37
N GLY A 37 -10.64 8.20 -1.13
CA GLY A 37 -11.60 9.19 -0.70
C GLY A 37 -13.01 8.63 -0.50
N GLU A 38 -13.39 7.60 -1.26
CA GLU A 38 -14.66 6.87 -1.10
C GLU A 38 -14.64 5.90 0.09
N HIS A 39 -13.46 5.43 0.52
CA HIS A 39 -13.27 4.39 1.52
C HIS A 39 -12.29 4.78 2.64
N ARG A 40 -12.25 6.06 2.99
CA ARG A 40 -11.32 6.58 4.00
C ARG A 40 -11.44 5.90 5.36
N TYR A 41 -12.64 5.45 5.70
CA TYR A 41 -12.93 4.73 6.92
C TYR A 41 -13.44 3.33 6.56
N ILE A 42 -12.79 2.32 7.11
CA ILE A 42 -13.18 0.92 6.97
C ILE A 42 -13.69 0.51 8.34
N SER A 43 -15.00 0.27 8.46
CA SER A 43 -15.58 -0.24 9.69
C SER A 43 -16.05 -1.67 9.47
N SER A 44 -15.69 -2.55 10.39
CA SER A 44 -16.08 -3.94 10.47
C SER A 44 -16.49 -4.25 11.91
N PRO A 45 -17.31 -5.27 12.17
CA PRO A 45 -17.66 -5.66 13.55
C PRO A 45 -16.46 -5.99 14.46
N LEU A 46 -15.28 -6.19 13.88
CA LEU A 46 -14.08 -6.62 14.59
C LEU A 46 -12.97 -5.57 14.59
N TYR A 47 -13.00 -4.61 13.68
CA TYR A 47 -11.96 -3.58 13.57
C TYR A 47 -12.45 -2.34 12.85
N ASP A 48 -11.93 -1.21 13.25
CA ASP A 48 -12.04 0.07 12.56
C ASP A 48 -10.69 0.45 11.99
N GLY A 49 -10.70 0.97 10.77
CA GLY A 49 -9.48 1.39 10.09
C GLY A 49 -9.63 2.78 9.47
N GLU A 50 -8.55 3.52 9.44
CA GLU A 50 -8.46 4.80 8.73
C GLU A 50 -7.29 4.78 7.75
N ILE A 51 -7.53 5.32 6.54
CA ILE A 51 -6.51 5.54 5.54
C ILE A 51 -6.31 7.05 5.39
N GLN A 52 -5.12 7.53 5.68
CA GLN A 52 -4.71 8.91 5.43
C GLN A 52 -3.76 8.96 4.25
N VAL A 53 -3.98 9.89 3.32
CA VAL A 53 -3.17 10.05 2.12
C VAL A 53 -2.63 11.47 2.02
N GLU A 54 -1.31 11.58 2.01
CA GLU A 54 -0.60 12.82 1.71
C GLU A 54 -0.14 12.83 0.26
N LYS A 55 -0.47 13.91 -0.46
CA LYS A 55 -0.12 14.07 -1.87
C LYS A 55 1.31 14.59 -2.00
N ALA A 56 2.17 13.78 -2.66
CA ALA A 56 3.50 14.18 -3.05
C ALA A 56 3.67 14.10 -4.58
N PHE A 57 4.72 14.72 -5.11
CA PHE A 57 4.99 14.70 -6.55
C PHE A 57 5.27 13.26 -7.02
N LEU A 58 4.47 12.77 -7.96
CA LEU A 58 4.53 11.41 -8.55
C LEU A 58 4.52 10.24 -7.56
N LYS A 59 4.01 10.45 -6.35
CA LYS A 59 3.78 9.40 -5.35
C LYS A 59 2.69 9.82 -4.35
N ARG A 60 2.24 8.89 -3.51
CA ARG A 60 1.40 9.16 -2.34
C ARG A 60 2.06 8.57 -1.11
N ASN A 61 2.18 9.35 -0.06
CA ASN A 61 2.47 8.83 1.26
C ASN A 61 1.13 8.38 1.86
N VAL A 62 1.11 7.19 2.43
CA VAL A 62 -0.13 6.56 2.94
C VAL A 62 0.13 6.14 4.36
N GLN A 63 -0.75 6.51 5.27
CA GLN A 63 -0.76 5.96 6.62
C GLN A 63 -2.04 5.15 6.80
N LEU A 64 -1.88 3.90 7.19
CA LEU A 64 -2.97 3.01 7.56
C LEU A 64 -2.97 2.85 9.06
N THR A 65 -4.12 3.09 9.66
CA THR A 65 -4.33 2.90 11.09
C THR A 65 -5.45 1.88 11.27
N ALA A 66 -5.23 0.84 12.04
CA ALA A 66 -6.25 -0.14 12.38
C ALA A 66 -6.35 -0.28 13.89
N GLY A 67 -7.55 -0.21 14.44
CA GLY A 67 -7.85 -0.43 15.85
C GLY A 67 -8.86 -1.55 16.02
N ILE A 68 -8.80 -2.24 17.16
CA ILE A 68 -9.84 -3.19 17.55
C ILE A 68 -10.92 -2.39 18.27
N ASP A 69 -12.15 -2.47 17.79
CA ASP A 69 -13.29 -1.88 18.51
C ASP A 69 -13.58 -2.74 19.73
N THR A 70 -13.14 -2.27 20.90
CA THR A 70 -13.37 -2.96 22.18
C THR A 70 -14.68 -2.57 22.83
N ASP A 71 -15.36 -1.53 22.37
CA ASP A 71 -16.45 -0.91 23.14
C ASP A 71 -17.85 -1.06 22.51
N GLY A 72 -17.99 -1.73 21.37
CA GLY A 72 -19.31 -1.99 20.78
C GLY A 72 -20.13 -0.71 20.56
N GLN A 73 -19.48 0.42 20.33
CA GLN A 73 -20.14 1.70 20.12
C GLN A 73 -20.82 1.76 18.74
N GLN A 74 -21.94 2.47 18.71
CA GLN A 74 -22.83 2.58 17.55
C GLN A 74 -22.08 3.01 16.28
N PRO A 75 -22.45 2.43 15.11
CA PRO A 75 -21.90 2.86 13.82
C PRO A 75 -22.14 4.36 13.60
N GLY A 76 -21.08 5.13 13.51
CA GLY A 76 -21.15 6.57 13.21
C GLY A 76 -20.35 7.51 14.11
N GLN A 77 -19.82 7.09 15.25
CA GLN A 77 -18.84 7.87 16.01
C GLN A 77 -17.43 7.36 15.66
N HIS A 78 -16.83 8.00 14.67
CA HIS A 78 -15.48 7.70 14.19
C HIS A 78 -14.42 8.28 15.15
N SER A 79 -14.20 7.62 16.27
CA SER A 79 -12.96 7.77 17.00
C SER A 79 -12.30 6.40 16.99
N VAL A 80 -11.21 6.26 16.23
CA VAL A 80 -10.35 5.08 16.35
C VAL A 80 -9.90 5.05 17.79
N ALA A 81 -10.50 4.17 18.59
CA ALA A 81 -9.96 3.82 19.90
C ALA A 81 -8.49 3.45 19.68
N ALA A 82 -7.59 3.79 20.59
CA ALA A 82 -6.13 3.72 20.45
C ALA A 82 -5.65 2.78 19.32
N PRO A 83 -5.00 3.29 18.26
CA PRO A 83 -4.69 2.51 17.06
C PRO A 83 -3.80 1.33 17.44
N ALA A 84 -4.33 0.11 17.35
CA ALA A 84 -3.59 -1.11 17.67
C ALA A 84 -2.46 -1.36 16.68
N ILE A 85 -2.62 -0.94 15.43
CA ILE A 85 -1.61 -1.13 14.37
C ILE A 85 -1.54 0.13 13.51
N VAL A 86 -0.33 0.62 13.25
CA VAL A 86 -0.07 1.75 12.34
C VAL A 86 0.97 1.33 11.31
N PHE A 87 0.65 1.51 10.04
CA PHE A 87 1.56 1.32 8.92
C PHE A 87 1.82 2.66 8.24
N ASP A 88 3.08 2.93 7.94
CA ASP A 88 3.47 3.95 6.97
C ASP A 88 3.74 3.30 5.62
N GLY A 89 3.39 4.00 4.56
CA GLY A 89 3.57 3.48 3.24
C GLY A 89 3.74 4.53 2.16
N VAL A 90 4.14 4.03 0.99
CA VAL A 90 4.31 4.82 -0.22
C VAL A 90 3.71 4.08 -1.40
N LEU A 91 2.78 4.74 -2.10
CA LEU A 91 2.30 4.30 -3.39
C LEU A 91 3.20 4.87 -4.50
N ILE A 92 3.77 3.99 -5.29
CA ILE A 92 4.62 4.29 -6.44
C ILE A 92 3.86 3.88 -7.71
N PRO A 93 3.52 4.83 -8.60
CA PRO A 93 2.87 4.53 -9.88
C PRO A 93 3.84 3.86 -10.86
N GLY A 94 3.31 3.15 -11.85
CA GLY A 94 4.10 2.50 -12.89
C GLY A 94 3.32 1.45 -13.65
N LEU A 95 4.00 0.57 -14.39
CA LEU A 95 3.35 -0.56 -15.08
C LEU A 95 2.73 -1.54 -14.07
N HIS A 96 3.34 -1.66 -12.90
CA HIS A 96 2.83 -2.38 -11.74
C HIS A 96 2.83 -1.43 -10.54
N PRO A 97 1.80 -0.58 -10.40
CA PRO A 97 1.72 0.33 -9.26
C PRO A 97 1.81 -0.45 -7.96
N THR A 98 2.64 -0.01 -7.05
CA THR A 98 2.91 -0.75 -5.82
C THR A 98 2.77 0.15 -4.61
N LEU A 99 1.93 -0.26 -3.66
CA LEU A 99 1.85 0.32 -2.33
C LEU A 99 2.74 -0.50 -1.39
N LYS A 100 3.83 0.12 -0.95
CA LYS A 100 4.75 -0.47 0.03
C LYS A 100 4.36 0.02 1.41
N LEU A 101 4.16 -0.92 2.33
CA LEU A 101 3.75 -0.64 3.71
C LEU A 101 4.79 -1.21 4.68
N THR A 102 5.08 -0.43 5.70
CA THR A 102 5.94 -0.84 6.81
C THR A 102 5.21 -0.58 8.12
N PRO A 103 5.03 -1.56 9.00
CA PRO A 103 4.45 -1.34 10.30
C PRO A 103 5.42 -0.50 11.15
N ILE A 104 4.90 0.58 11.75
CA ILE A 104 5.68 1.46 12.63
C ILE A 104 5.27 1.32 14.08
N ARG A 105 4.07 0.82 14.34
CA ARG A 105 3.54 0.62 15.68
C ARG A 105 2.57 -0.55 15.69
N ILE A 106 2.71 -1.43 16.67
CA ILE A 106 1.74 -2.48 16.99
C ILE A 106 1.63 -2.51 18.52
N GLU A 107 0.42 -2.30 19.06
CA GLU A 107 0.17 -2.27 20.50
C GLU A 107 -0.14 -3.67 21.05
N ASP A 108 0.61 -4.67 20.63
CA ASP A 108 0.55 -6.02 21.17
C ASP A 108 1.95 -6.46 21.60
N PRO A 109 2.17 -6.82 22.86
CA PRO A 109 3.46 -7.32 23.31
C PRO A 109 3.95 -8.54 22.52
N GLN A 110 3.05 -9.38 22.02
CA GLN A 110 3.41 -10.54 21.20
C GLN A 110 3.84 -10.15 19.80
N ALA A 111 3.50 -8.95 19.34
CA ALA A 111 3.87 -8.45 18.03
C ALA A 111 5.26 -7.79 17.99
N GLU A 112 5.94 -7.62 19.13
CA GLU A 112 7.28 -7.04 19.18
C GLU A 112 8.27 -7.83 18.32
N ILE A 113 8.22 -9.14 18.33
CA ILE A 113 9.06 -9.99 17.50
C ILE A 113 8.79 -9.78 16.01
N PHE A 114 7.52 -9.56 15.63
CA PHE A 114 7.14 -9.26 14.26
C PHE A 114 7.67 -7.90 13.80
N LEU A 115 7.55 -6.86 14.64
CA LEU A 115 8.15 -5.54 14.33
C LEU A 115 9.67 -5.63 14.17
N LYS A 116 10.34 -6.37 15.06
CA LYS A 116 11.80 -6.58 14.96
C LYS A 116 12.23 -7.40 13.75
N SER A 117 11.33 -8.16 13.15
CA SER A 117 11.60 -8.89 11.91
C SER A 117 11.59 -8.01 10.66
N ASN A 118 11.39 -6.69 10.82
CA ASN A 118 11.37 -5.72 9.72
C ASN A 118 10.44 -6.15 8.57
N PRO A 119 9.15 -6.38 8.84
CA PRO A 119 8.23 -6.85 7.82
C PRO A 119 8.02 -5.80 6.73
N ARG A 120 8.03 -6.25 5.49
CA ARG A 120 7.79 -5.46 4.29
C ARG A 120 6.54 -5.99 3.62
N ILE A 121 5.58 -5.13 3.41
CA ILE A 121 4.30 -5.48 2.82
C ILE A 121 4.17 -4.72 1.52
N GLU A 122 3.89 -5.43 0.43
CA GLU A 122 3.67 -4.84 -0.88
C GLU A 122 2.28 -5.25 -1.40
N LEU A 123 1.46 -4.26 -1.71
CA LEU A 123 0.22 -4.45 -2.44
C LEU A 123 0.45 -3.97 -3.87
N ILE A 124 0.42 -4.91 -4.81
CA ILE A 124 0.64 -4.67 -6.23
C ILE A 124 -0.70 -4.50 -6.91
N PHE A 125 -0.81 -3.48 -7.73
CA PHE A 125 -2.00 -3.19 -8.49
C PHE A 125 -1.76 -3.47 -9.98
N SER A 126 -2.83 -3.79 -10.69
CA SER A 126 -2.86 -3.74 -12.15
C SER A 126 -2.75 -2.29 -12.65
N ILE A 127 -2.53 -2.11 -13.94
CA ILE A 127 -2.36 -0.78 -14.53
C ILE A 127 -3.57 0.15 -14.29
N ASP A 128 -4.76 -0.41 -14.17
CA ASP A 128 -6.02 0.28 -13.86
C ASP A 128 -6.30 0.44 -12.36
N MET A 129 -5.28 0.22 -11.54
CA MET A 129 -5.33 0.39 -10.08
C MET A 129 -6.27 -0.59 -9.35
N MET A 130 -6.55 -1.76 -9.91
CA MET A 130 -7.21 -2.84 -9.19
C MET A 130 -6.16 -3.64 -8.41
N PRO A 131 -6.42 -4.05 -7.14
CA PRO A 131 -5.52 -4.94 -6.42
C PRO A 131 -5.31 -6.24 -7.21
N ALA A 132 -4.05 -6.62 -7.42
CA ALA A 132 -3.68 -7.79 -8.20
C ALA A 132 -2.97 -8.85 -7.36
N SER A 133 -2.06 -8.44 -6.48
CA SER A 133 -1.41 -9.38 -5.55
C SER A 133 -0.96 -8.66 -4.28
N PHE A 134 -0.80 -9.46 -3.24
CA PHE A 134 -0.27 -9.08 -1.95
C PHE A 134 1.01 -9.90 -1.70
N GLU A 135 2.04 -9.25 -1.20
CA GLU A 135 3.29 -9.90 -0.79
C GLU A 135 3.72 -9.35 0.57
N MET A 136 4.11 -10.25 1.47
CA MET A 136 4.69 -9.89 2.75
C MET A 136 5.97 -10.70 2.97
N GLN A 137 7.04 -10.02 3.29
CA GLN A 137 8.34 -10.60 3.62
C GLN A 137 8.78 -10.13 5.00
N TRP A 138 9.46 -11.00 5.74
CA TRP A 138 10.06 -10.64 7.02
C TRP A 138 11.40 -11.35 7.22
N ASP A 139 12.29 -10.69 7.93
CA ASP A 139 13.59 -11.19 8.28
C ASP A 139 13.53 -12.03 9.59
N LYS A 140 14.56 -12.82 9.85
CA LYS A 140 14.65 -13.53 11.12
C LYS A 140 14.78 -12.52 12.27
N ALA A 141 14.01 -12.72 13.34
CA ALA A 141 14.06 -11.92 14.56
C ALA A 141 14.14 -12.79 15.82
N THR A 142 14.67 -12.23 16.87
CA THR A 142 14.72 -12.88 18.19
C THR A 142 14.37 -11.85 19.27
N VAL A 143 13.49 -12.23 20.20
CA VAL A 143 13.08 -11.43 21.36
C VAL A 143 13.09 -12.32 22.58
N GLY A 144 14.05 -12.13 23.49
CA GLY A 144 14.25 -13.06 24.61
C GLY A 144 14.55 -14.47 24.12
N GLU A 145 13.70 -15.42 24.48
CA GLU A 145 13.79 -16.83 24.04
C GLU A 145 13.01 -17.14 22.77
N GLU A 146 12.16 -16.20 22.32
CA GLU A 146 11.35 -16.37 21.11
C GLU A 146 12.16 -16.12 19.86
N VAL A 147 11.96 -16.97 18.86
CA VAL A 147 12.64 -16.90 17.55
C VAL A 147 11.61 -16.97 16.45
N LEU A 148 11.54 -15.89 15.63
CA LEU A 148 10.81 -15.88 14.38
C LEU A 148 11.78 -16.16 13.23
N GLY A 149 11.57 -17.23 12.46
CA GLY A 149 12.34 -17.49 11.24
C GLY A 149 12.00 -16.48 10.15
N ASN A 150 12.89 -16.29 9.18
CA ASN A 150 12.57 -15.52 7.97
C ASN A 150 11.47 -16.20 7.16
N GLY A 151 10.64 -15.42 6.48
CA GLY A 151 9.57 -15.96 5.66
C GLY A 151 9.05 -14.99 4.63
N MET A 152 8.18 -15.52 3.76
CA MET A 152 7.47 -14.77 2.74
C MET A 152 6.10 -15.40 2.53
N VAL A 153 5.08 -14.53 2.38
CA VAL A 153 3.73 -14.91 1.96
C VAL A 153 3.38 -14.10 0.73
N ARG A 154 2.83 -14.76 -0.28
CA ARG A 154 2.28 -14.12 -1.47
C ARG A 154 0.90 -14.67 -1.77
N ALA A 155 -0.02 -13.78 -2.11
CA ALA A 155 -1.37 -14.13 -2.52
C ALA A 155 -1.75 -13.31 -3.76
N ASP A 156 -2.33 -13.97 -4.74
CA ASP A 156 -2.93 -13.30 -5.90
C ASP A 156 -4.39 -12.96 -5.58
N ILE A 157 -4.78 -11.73 -5.88
CA ILE A 157 -6.13 -11.22 -5.59
C ILE A 157 -6.94 -11.31 -6.88
N LYS A 158 -7.94 -12.20 -6.89
CA LYS A 158 -8.90 -12.28 -7.97
C LYS A 158 -10.10 -11.38 -7.63
N VAL A 159 -10.26 -10.29 -8.36
CA VAL A 159 -11.44 -9.44 -8.25
C VAL A 159 -12.48 -9.96 -9.21
N ASP A 160 -13.41 -10.80 -8.72
CA ASP A 160 -14.60 -11.12 -9.46
C ASP A 160 -15.59 -9.94 -9.40
N SER A 161 -16.25 -9.63 -10.51
CA SER A 161 -17.15 -8.48 -10.67
C SER A 161 -18.40 -8.51 -9.76
N GLY A 162 -18.29 -9.04 -8.57
CA GLY A 162 -19.35 -9.10 -7.57
C GLY A 162 -18.94 -9.64 -6.19
N LYS A 163 -17.79 -10.27 -6.03
CA LYS A 163 -17.31 -10.75 -4.72
C LYS A 163 -15.78 -10.83 -4.72
N ASN A 164 -15.14 -10.18 -3.77
CA ASN A 164 -13.71 -10.37 -3.53
C ASN A 164 -13.50 -11.73 -2.87
N THR A 165 -12.86 -12.65 -3.56
CA THR A 165 -12.37 -13.91 -2.98
C THR A 165 -10.85 -13.87 -2.93
N VAL A 166 -10.28 -14.13 -1.77
CA VAL A 166 -8.83 -14.35 -1.56
C VAL A 166 -8.63 -15.87 -1.60
N GLU A 167 -7.78 -16.34 -2.50
CA GLU A 167 -7.29 -17.72 -2.57
C GLU A 167 -5.85 -17.80 -2.04
#